data_35cd41828e3e300f4202a10075dd4dff
#
_entry.id   35cd41828e3e300f4202a10075dd4dff
#
_cell.length_a   1.000
_cell.length_b   1.000
_cell.length_c   1.000
_cell.angle_alpha   90.00
_cell.angle_beta   90.00
_cell.angle_gamma   90.00
#
_symmetry.space_group_name_H-M   'P 1'
#
loop_
_entity.id
_entity.type
_entity.pdbx_description
1 polymer ?
#
loop_
_entity_poly.entity_id
_entity_poly.type
_entity_poly.pdbx_seq_one_letter_code
_entity_poly.pdbx_strand_id
1 'polypeptide(L)'
;MRVVVFGYGYMGRIRYQVLRKHPLVESVTVVDPGAVPAASEELGAALLSSVDQVPWDRVDAAFICTPNNVTAELCVEALRRCGRVFCEKPPGRSWEDFRRIAEAAEARPDRTLVFGFNHRLHPSVQAAKALLEGGGMGGILYIKGTYGKSGGSQYRASWRNDREVAGGGILLDQGIHMLDLFHLFLGPLQVVDAVLADSFWNCGVEDNAFVLLRAESGLPVFLHSSATLWKHTFRLEIGCRDGYLLASGLLSKTGSYGREQLVIGKRQFEDEAMALGNPREEIIHFDRDESWDKEVHEFLSAVQEERQPTHGTLEEARRVMQVIRDVYRARRPSAAEQASR
;
A
#
# COMPACT_ATOMS: atom_id res chain seq x y z
N MET A 1 -3.47 25.32 -5.24
CA MET A 1 -3.18 24.89 -3.85
C MET A 1 -1.68 24.97 -3.59
N ARG A 2 -1.31 25.39 -2.39
CA ARG A 2 0.07 25.38 -1.90
C ARG A 2 0.25 24.14 -1.04
N VAL A 3 1.13 23.25 -1.47
CA VAL A 3 1.28 21.91 -0.89
C VAL A 3 2.62 21.80 -0.17
N VAL A 4 2.65 21.16 0.99
CA VAL A 4 3.88 20.76 1.68
C VAL A 4 4.08 19.27 1.62
N VAL A 5 5.31 18.81 1.31
CA VAL A 5 5.72 17.40 1.30
C VAL A 5 6.76 17.19 2.39
N PHE A 6 6.44 16.34 3.36
CA PHE A 6 7.36 15.93 4.41
C PHE A 6 8.10 14.66 4.01
N GLY A 7 9.43 14.74 3.95
CA GLY A 7 10.31 13.67 3.48
C GLY A 7 10.57 13.74 1.96
N TYR A 8 11.85 13.78 1.56
CA TYR A 8 12.28 13.81 0.15
C TYR A 8 13.08 12.55 -0.23
N GLY A 9 12.74 11.44 0.41
CA GLY A 9 13.19 10.10 0.03
C GLY A 9 12.55 9.63 -1.29
N TYR A 10 12.59 8.31 -1.54
CA TYR A 10 12.05 7.74 -2.79
C TYR A 10 10.58 8.12 -3.03
N MET A 11 9.70 7.96 -2.02
CA MET A 11 8.28 8.30 -2.16
C MET A 11 8.04 9.80 -2.26
N GLY A 12 8.69 10.61 -1.43
CA GLY A 12 8.54 12.05 -1.48
C GLY A 12 8.92 12.64 -2.84
N ARG A 13 9.95 12.12 -3.49
CA ARG A 13 10.34 12.52 -4.86
C ARG A 13 9.26 12.16 -5.88
N ILE A 14 8.65 10.98 -5.77
CA ILE A 14 7.54 10.59 -6.66
C ILE A 14 6.38 11.57 -6.48
N ARG A 15 5.94 11.81 -5.23
CA ARG A 15 4.83 12.73 -4.93
C ARG A 15 5.14 14.15 -5.41
N TYR A 16 6.34 14.64 -5.13
CA TYR A 16 6.78 15.95 -5.61
C TYR A 16 6.67 16.07 -7.14
N GLN A 17 7.14 15.06 -7.89
CA GLN A 17 7.10 15.08 -9.36
C GLN A 17 5.68 15.07 -9.93
N VAL A 18 4.75 14.37 -9.28
CA VAL A 18 3.33 14.36 -9.65
C VAL A 18 2.69 15.71 -9.30
N LEU A 19 2.90 16.19 -8.07
CA LEU A 19 2.31 17.44 -7.57
C LEU A 19 2.72 18.66 -8.41
N ARG A 20 4.01 18.80 -8.74
CA ARG A 20 4.49 19.96 -9.49
C ARG A 20 3.91 20.08 -10.92
N LYS A 21 3.33 19.00 -11.44
CA LYS A 21 2.70 18.97 -12.77
C LYS A 21 1.18 19.08 -12.69
N HIS A 22 0.62 18.97 -11.49
CA HIS A 22 -0.82 18.91 -11.31
C HIS A 22 -1.44 20.32 -11.42
N PRO A 23 -2.51 20.51 -12.22
CA PRO A 23 -3.06 21.84 -12.50
C PRO A 23 -3.65 22.55 -11.26
N LEU A 24 -4.03 21.82 -10.23
CA LEU A 24 -4.55 22.39 -8.98
C LEU A 24 -3.43 22.86 -8.02
N VAL A 25 -2.16 22.57 -8.32
CA VAL A 25 -1.02 22.89 -7.46
C VAL A 25 -0.32 24.16 -7.97
N GLU A 26 -0.27 25.16 -7.13
CA GLU A 26 0.42 26.43 -7.36
C GLU A 26 1.90 26.32 -7.00
N SER A 27 2.18 25.72 -5.84
CA SER A 27 3.54 25.57 -5.33
C SER A 27 3.67 24.33 -4.45
N VAL A 28 4.88 23.78 -4.43
CA VAL A 28 5.23 22.64 -3.55
C VAL A 28 6.44 23.02 -2.72
N THR A 29 6.28 23.00 -1.40
CA THR A 29 7.36 23.12 -0.41
C THR A 29 7.73 21.74 0.10
N VAL A 30 9.02 21.48 0.27
CA VAL A 30 9.53 20.20 0.79
C VAL A 30 10.16 20.44 2.16
N VAL A 31 9.87 19.56 3.12
CA VAL A 31 10.52 19.55 4.43
C VAL A 31 11.29 18.25 4.58
N ASP A 32 12.61 18.33 4.62
CA ASP A 32 13.48 17.16 4.87
C ASP A 32 14.76 17.58 5.59
N PRO A 33 14.91 17.26 6.90
CA PRO A 33 16.11 17.60 7.66
C PRO A 33 17.38 16.85 7.18
N GLY A 34 17.23 15.74 6.47
CA GLY A 34 18.32 14.93 5.91
C GLY A 34 18.56 15.11 4.42
N ALA A 35 18.00 16.18 3.80
CA ALA A 35 18.12 16.41 2.37
C ALA A 35 19.60 16.56 1.95
N VAL A 36 19.99 15.78 0.93
CA VAL A 36 21.33 15.83 0.36
C VAL A 36 21.54 17.08 -0.51
N PRO A 37 22.77 17.54 -0.77
CA PRO A 37 23.07 18.74 -1.56
C PRO A 37 22.36 18.78 -2.94
N ALA A 38 22.28 17.65 -3.64
CA ALA A 38 21.56 17.57 -4.91
C ALA A 38 20.05 17.90 -4.81
N ALA A 39 19.41 17.60 -3.67
CA ALA A 39 18.04 17.98 -3.42
C ALA A 39 17.91 19.50 -3.19
N SER A 40 18.90 20.11 -2.54
CA SER A 40 18.96 21.56 -2.35
C SER A 40 19.12 22.30 -3.66
N GLU A 41 19.91 21.77 -4.60
CA GLU A 41 20.05 22.34 -5.95
C GLU A 41 18.76 22.21 -6.76
N GLU A 42 18.06 21.07 -6.67
CA GLU A 42 16.80 20.84 -7.39
C GLU A 42 15.65 21.72 -6.87
N LEU A 43 15.53 21.83 -5.53
CA LEU A 43 14.39 22.45 -4.87
C LEU A 43 14.57 23.94 -4.56
N GLY A 44 15.84 24.38 -4.39
CA GLY A 44 16.16 25.77 -4.06
C GLY A 44 15.44 26.25 -2.79
N ALA A 45 14.79 27.41 -2.85
CA ALA A 45 14.06 28.01 -1.74
C ALA A 45 12.80 27.24 -1.28
N ALA A 46 12.39 26.21 -2.04
CA ALA A 46 11.27 25.35 -1.67
C ALA A 46 11.67 24.24 -0.66
N LEU A 47 12.96 24.12 -0.30
CA LEU A 47 13.43 23.14 0.69
C LEU A 47 13.56 23.80 2.08
N LEU A 48 12.89 23.19 3.06
CA LEU A 48 12.98 23.53 4.48
C LEU A 48 13.64 22.38 5.24
N SER A 49 14.40 22.70 6.28
CA SER A 49 15.10 21.71 7.11
C SER A 49 14.31 21.31 8.38
N SER A 50 13.24 22.02 8.72
CA SER A 50 12.44 21.77 9.93
C SER A 50 10.96 22.03 9.69
N VAL A 51 10.12 21.31 10.40
CA VAL A 51 8.66 21.50 10.47
C VAL A 51 8.29 22.89 10.98
N ASP A 52 9.10 23.45 11.88
CA ASP A 52 8.87 24.78 12.48
C ASP A 52 8.98 25.92 11.45
N GLN A 53 9.65 25.68 10.33
CA GLN A 53 9.79 26.66 9.24
C GLN A 53 8.58 26.69 8.31
N VAL A 54 7.64 25.74 8.44
CA VAL A 54 6.47 25.65 7.57
C VAL A 54 5.51 26.81 7.84
N PRO A 55 5.18 27.63 6.83
CA PRO A 55 4.20 28.70 6.95
C PRO A 55 2.77 28.13 6.89
N TRP A 56 2.34 27.46 7.96
CA TRP A 56 1.09 26.71 8.02
C TRP A 56 -0.17 27.51 7.65
N ASP A 57 -0.16 28.81 7.87
CA ASP A 57 -1.21 29.73 7.44
C ASP A 57 -1.38 29.83 5.93
N ARG A 58 -0.39 29.35 5.19
CA ARG A 58 -0.35 29.36 3.72
C ARG A 58 -0.35 27.95 3.11
N VAL A 59 -0.52 26.90 3.91
CA VAL A 59 -0.53 25.51 3.43
C VAL A 59 -1.96 25.04 3.25
N ASP A 60 -2.29 24.63 2.02
CA ASP A 60 -3.63 24.13 1.70
C ASP A 60 -3.71 22.61 1.88
N ALA A 61 -2.61 21.85 1.68
CA ALA A 61 -2.57 20.40 1.88
C ALA A 61 -1.15 19.92 2.23
N ALA A 62 -1.04 18.80 2.95
CA ALA A 62 0.21 18.17 3.37
C ALA A 62 0.30 16.73 2.90
N PHE A 63 1.48 16.34 2.41
CA PHE A 63 1.84 14.97 2.04
C PHE A 63 2.89 14.44 3.01
N ILE A 64 2.60 13.35 3.71
CA ILE A 64 3.51 12.74 4.68
C ILE A 64 4.19 11.54 4.02
N CYS A 65 5.47 11.68 3.67
CA CYS A 65 6.28 10.69 2.92
C CYS A 65 7.54 10.30 3.71
N THR A 66 7.44 10.28 5.01
CA THR A 66 8.54 10.09 5.95
C THR A 66 8.72 8.61 6.34
N PRO A 67 9.85 8.25 7.02
CA PRO A 67 9.96 6.98 7.72
C PRO A 67 8.84 6.79 8.75
N ASN A 68 8.45 5.53 8.99
CA ASN A 68 7.25 5.20 9.76
C ASN A 68 7.24 5.73 11.20
N ASN A 69 8.43 5.86 11.83
CA ASN A 69 8.56 6.30 13.22
C ASN A 69 8.13 7.74 13.48
N VAL A 70 8.15 8.59 12.45
CA VAL A 70 7.73 10.01 12.56
C VAL A 70 6.41 10.29 11.84
N THR A 71 5.90 9.34 11.06
CA THR A 71 4.69 9.50 10.24
C THR A 71 3.47 9.90 11.08
N ALA A 72 3.22 9.22 12.19
CA ALA A 72 2.03 9.47 12.99
C ALA A 72 2.02 10.88 13.62
N GLU A 73 3.15 11.32 14.14
CA GLU A 73 3.28 12.65 14.73
C GLU A 73 3.06 13.76 13.71
N LEU A 74 3.72 13.65 12.55
CA LEU A 74 3.58 14.61 11.46
C LEU A 74 2.17 14.63 10.87
N CYS A 75 1.53 13.46 10.75
CA CYS A 75 0.16 13.35 10.27
C CYS A 75 -0.82 14.07 11.22
N VAL A 76 -0.69 13.84 12.53
CA VAL A 76 -1.51 14.50 13.55
C VAL A 76 -1.29 16.02 13.55
N GLU A 77 -0.03 16.46 13.45
CA GLU A 77 0.27 17.90 13.39
C GLU A 77 -0.30 18.54 12.12
N ALA A 78 -0.13 17.93 10.96
CA ALA A 78 -0.68 18.42 9.70
C ALA A 78 -2.22 18.45 9.72
N LEU A 79 -2.87 17.43 10.30
CA LEU A 79 -4.32 17.43 10.51
C LEU A 79 -4.77 18.64 11.39
N ARG A 80 -4.02 18.97 12.40
CA ARG A 80 -4.33 20.14 13.27
C ARG A 80 -4.16 21.45 12.53
N ARG A 81 -3.08 21.60 11.72
CA ARG A 81 -2.68 22.85 11.09
C ARG A 81 -3.47 23.16 9.82
N CYS A 82 -3.33 22.32 8.77
CA CYS A 82 -4.00 22.54 7.49
C CYS A 82 -5.26 21.70 7.31
N GLY A 83 -5.37 20.58 8.00
CA GLY A 83 -6.54 19.70 8.01
C GLY A 83 -6.78 18.88 6.75
N ARG A 84 -5.87 18.91 5.79
CA ARG A 84 -5.95 18.18 4.52
C ARG A 84 -4.65 17.42 4.33
N VAL A 85 -4.70 16.11 4.56
CA VAL A 85 -3.50 15.28 4.68
C VAL A 85 -3.58 14.06 3.78
N PHE A 86 -2.54 13.86 3.01
CA PHE A 86 -2.22 12.61 2.33
C PHE A 86 -1.09 11.93 3.10
N CYS A 87 -1.34 10.75 3.64
CA CYS A 87 -0.37 9.97 4.41
C CYS A 87 0.08 8.76 3.61
N GLU A 88 1.39 8.64 3.34
CA GLU A 88 1.94 7.42 2.74
C GLU A 88 1.72 6.21 3.65
N LYS A 89 1.62 5.06 3.00
CA LYS A 89 1.58 3.77 3.71
C LYS A 89 2.99 3.35 4.18
N PRO A 90 3.09 2.62 5.28
CA PRO A 90 2.06 2.35 6.27
C PRO A 90 1.76 3.59 7.11
N PRO A 91 0.56 3.71 7.68
CA PRO A 91 0.19 4.84 8.53
C PRO A 91 0.83 4.72 9.93
N GLY A 92 2.16 4.79 9.99
CA GLY A 92 2.95 4.58 11.20
C GLY A 92 3.48 3.15 11.33
N ARG A 93 4.14 2.87 12.46
CA ARG A 93 4.80 1.58 12.76
C ARG A 93 3.86 0.51 13.27
N SER A 94 2.75 0.92 13.86
CA SER A 94 1.90 0.04 14.68
C SER A 94 0.43 0.45 14.64
N TRP A 95 -0.40 -0.41 15.22
CA TRP A 95 -1.80 -0.08 15.48
C TRP A 95 -1.96 1.16 16.37
N GLU A 96 -1.07 1.35 17.33
CA GLU A 96 -1.08 2.48 18.24
C GLU A 96 -0.78 3.80 17.52
N ASP A 97 0.20 3.81 16.63
CA ASP A 97 0.51 4.96 15.78
C ASP A 97 -0.69 5.29 14.86
N PHE A 98 -1.27 4.28 14.20
CA PHE A 98 -2.49 4.46 13.39
C PHE A 98 -3.66 5.00 14.22
N ARG A 99 -3.86 4.48 15.43
CA ARG A 99 -4.95 4.93 16.31
C ARG A 99 -4.83 6.43 16.66
N ARG A 100 -3.62 6.92 16.91
CA ARG A 100 -3.37 8.36 17.15
C ARG A 100 -3.78 9.22 15.94
N ILE A 101 -3.48 8.75 14.73
CA ILE A 101 -3.91 9.43 13.50
C ILE A 101 -5.44 9.41 13.39
N ALA A 102 -6.05 8.26 13.62
CA ALA A 102 -7.49 8.06 13.54
C ALA A 102 -8.25 8.96 14.54
N GLU A 103 -7.83 8.99 15.80
CA GLU A 103 -8.39 9.84 16.84
C GLU A 103 -8.31 11.34 16.45
N ALA A 104 -7.19 11.76 15.86
CA ALA A 104 -7.02 13.15 15.42
C ALA A 104 -7.94 13.51 14.23
N ALA A 105 -8.17 12.56 13.32
CA ALA A 105 -9.07 12.74 12.17
C ALA A 105 -10.54 12.74 12.62
N GLU A 106 -10.94 11.80 13.47
CA GLU A 106 -12.31 11.66 13.99
C GLU A 106 -12.75 12.85 14.87
N ALA A 107 -11.81 13.46 15.59
CA ALA A 107 -12.07 14.68 16.36
C ALA A 107 -12.44 15.87 15.46
N ARG A 108 -12.16 15.82 14.18
CA ARG A 108 -12.37 16.88 13.20
C ARG A 108 -12.90 16.29 11.87
N PRO A 109 -14.17 15.92 11.78
CA PRO A 109 -14.76 15.28 10.59
C PRO A 109 -14.80 16.21 9.36
N ASP A 110 -14.57 17.50 9.54
CA ASP A 110 -14.37 18.49 8.48
C ASP A 110 -13.01 18.37 7.78
N ARG A 111 -12.13 17.48 8.27
CA ARG A 111 -10.79 17.26 7.72
C ARG A 111 -10.79 16.17 6.66
N THR A 112 -9.86 16.31 5.70
CA THR A 112 -9.64 15.31 4.66
C THR A 112 -8.38 14.55 4.95
N LEU A 113 -8.48 13.22 5.10
CA LEU A 113 -7.35 12.32 5.28
C LEU A 113 -7.42 11.17 4.28
N VAL A 114 -6.33 10.97 3.54
CA VAL A 114 -6.16 9.87 2.57
C VAL A 114 -4.88 9.11 2.90
N PHE A 115 -4.92 7.79 2.75
CA PHE A 115 -3.75 6.91 2.85
C PHE A 115 -3.34 6.38 1.48
N GLY A 116 -2.03 6.30 1.23
CA GLY A 116 -1.42 5.95 -0.05
C GLY A 116 -1.52 4.47 -0.40
N PHE A 117 -2.68 3.99 -0.80
CA PHE A 117 -2.92 2.63 -1.28
C PHE A 117 -3.03 2.58 -2.81
N ASN A 118 -2.00 3.05 -3.50
CA ASN A 118 -1.97 3.19 -4.96
C ASN A 118 -2.22 1.89 -5.73
N HIS A 119 -1.98 0.71 -5.14
CA HIS A 119 -2.16 -0.58 -5.81
C HIS A 119 -3.60 -0.80 -6.28
N ARG A 120 -4.59 -0.21 -5.60
CA ARG A 120 -5.99 -0.21 -6.05
C ARG A 120 -6.18 0.41 -7.43
N LEU A 121 -5.33 1.36 -7.79
CA LEU A 121 -5.42 2.16 -9.02
C LEU A 121 -4.57 1.61 -10.17
N HIS A 122 -3.85 0.51 -9.93
CA HIS A 122 -3.14 -0.19 -11.00
C HIS A 122 -4.12 -0.72 -12.05
N PRO A 123 -3.80 -0.62 -13.35
CA PRO A 123 -4.74 -0.94 -14.42
C PRO A 123 -5.20 -2.39 -14.41
N SER A 124 -4.34 -3.35 -14.05
CA SER A 124 -4.74 -4.76 -13.93
C SER A 124 -5.76 -5.00 -12.81
N VAL A 125 -5.61 -4.29 -11.68
CA VAL A 125 -6.54 -4.36 -10.54
C VAL A 125 -7.88 -3.72 -10.90
N GLN A 126 -7.86 -2.56 -11.56
CA GLN A 126 -9.07 -1.88 -12.01
C GLN A 126 -9.83 -2.67 -13.07
N ALA A 127 -9.12 -3.31 -14.01
CA ALA A 127 -9.73 -4.18 -15.00
C ALA A 127 -10.35 -5.43 -14.35
N ALA A 128 -9.65 -6.06 -13.39
CA ALA A 128 -10.21 -7.19 -12.64
C ALA A 128 -11.48 -6.79 -11.87
N LYS A 129 -11.46 -5.63 -11.21
CA LYS A 129 -12.63 -5.09 -10.49
C LYS A 129 -13.82 -4.88 -11.43
N ALA A 130 -13.60 -4.24 -12.57
CA ALA A 130 -14.65 -3.99 -13.54
C ALA A 130 -15.30 -5.29 -14.09
N LEU A 131 -14.47 -6.33 -14.33
CA LEU A 131 -14.97 -7.65 -14.78
C LEU A 131 -15.82 -8.34 -13.71
N LEU A 132 -15.46 -8.24 -12.44
CA LEU A 132 -16.22 -8.81 -11.33
C LEU A 132 -17.54 -8.06 -11.13
N GLU A 133 -17.51 -6.73 -11.14
CA GLU A 133 -18.71 -5.88 -11.04
C GLU A 133 -19.68 -6.08 -12.22
N GLY A 134 -19.14 -6.32 -13.41
CA GLY A 134 -19.91 -6.66 -14.60
C GLY A 134 -20.56 -8.05 -14.59
N GLY A 135 -20.31 -8.87 -13.56
CA GLY A 135 -20.90 -10.20 -13.36
C GLY A 135 -20.38 -11.30 -14.29
N GLY A 136 -19.43 -11.00 -15.17
CA GLY A 136 -18.95 -11.92 -16.21
C GLY A 136 -18.11 -13.10 -15.70
N MET A 137 -17.78 -13.13 -14.38
CA MET A 137 -16.96 -14.16 -13.74
C MET A 137 -17.73 -14.95 -12.67
N GLY A 138 -19.00 -14.63 -12.43
CA GLY A 138 -19.76 -15.16 -11.31
C GLY A 138 -19.21 -14.68 -9.95
N GLY A 139 -19.61 -15.33 -8.87
CA GLY A 139 -19.13 -14.96 -7.52
C GLY A 139 -17.70 -15.42 -7.28
N ILE A 140 -16.96 -14.65 -6.45
CA ILE A 140 -15.62 -15.03 -5.96
C ILE A 140 -15.71 -16.28 -5.07
N LEU A 141 -14.76 -17.20 -5.19
CA LEU A 141 -14.63 -18.41 -4.37
C LEU A 141 -13.46 -18.31 -3.40
N TYR A 142 -12.35 -17.71 -3.81
CA TYR A 142 -11.16 -17.47 -2.99
C TYR A 142 -10.29 -16.37 -3.61
N ILE A 143 -9.38 -15.83 -2.80
CA ILE A 143 -8.30 -14.95 -3.29
C ILE A 143 -6.96 -15.44 -2.74
N LYS A 144 -5.93 -15.42 -3.60
CA LYS A 144 -4.53 -15.63 -3.20
C LYS A 144 -3.66 -14.47 -3.67
N GLY A 145 -2.76 -14.01 -2.81
CA GLY A 145 -1.80 -12.96 -3.12
C GLY A 145 -0.39 -13.38 -2.79
N THR A 146 0.53 -13.10 -3.71
CA THR A 146 1.97 -13.17 -3.46
C THR A 146 2.57 -11.82 -3.84
N TYR A 147 3.22 -11.16 -2.87
CA TYR A 147 3.87 -9.89 -3.12
C TYR A 147 5.21 -9.83 -2.38
N GLY A 148 6.29 -9.69 -3.14
CA GLY A 148 7.60 -9.64 -2.53
C GLY A 148 8.74 -9.32 -3.49
N LYS A 149 9.92 -9.24 -2.89
CA LYS A 149 11.17 -8.82 -3.52
C LYS A 149 12.31 -9.75 -3.11
N SER A 150 13.45 -9.63 -3.79
CA SER A 150 14.65 -10.40 -3.48
C SER A 150 15.46 -9.81 -2.30
N GLY A 151 15.08 -8.64 -1.79
CA GLY A 151 15.96 -7.87 -0.90
C GLY A 151 17.06 -7.16 -1.68
N GLY A 152 18.30 -7.57 -1.51
CA GLY A 152 19.48 -7.00 -2.18
C GLY A 152 20.62 -6.71 -1.21
N SER A 153 21.81 -6.35 -1.71
CA SER A 153 23.03 -6.18 -0.90
C SER A 153 22.89 -5.14 0.23
N GLN A 154 22.03 -4.13 0.04
CA GLN A 154 21.76 -3.08 1.02
C GLN A 154 20.51 -3.34 1.87
N TYR A 155 19.92 -4.53 1.78
CA TYR A 155 18.65 -4.82 2.46
C TYR A 155 18.75 -4.62 3.97
N ARG A 156 19.80 -5.17 4.60
CA ARG A 156 20.01 -5.06 6.06
C ARG A 156 20.24 -3.62 6.53
N ALA A 157 20.85 -2.78 5.71
CA ALA A 157 21.13 -1.39 6.05
C ALA A 157 19.93 -0.45 5.85
N SER A 158 18.84 -0.95 5.29
CA SER A 158 17.64 -0.15 5.08
C SER A 158 16.90 0.10 6.39
N TRP A 159 16.49 1.33 6.64
CA TRP A 159 15.64 1.69 7.78
C TRP A 159 14.34 0.89 7.83
N ARG A 160 13.88 0.37 6.68
CA ARG A 160 12.69 -0.49 6.58
C ARG A 160 12.83 -1.84 7.28
N ASN A 161 14.07 -2.21 7.64
CA ASN A 161 14.38 -3.44 8.36
C ASN A 161 14.87 -3.16 9.79
N ASP A 162 14.86 -1.90 10.19
CA ASP A 162 15.05 -1.48 11.58
C ASP A 162 13.68 -1.47 12.28
N ARG A 163 13.50 -2.31 13.26
CA ARG A 163 12.24 -2.48 14.00
C ARG A 163 11.77 -1.19 14.66
N GLU A 164 12.68 -0.39 15.19
CA GLU A 164 12.35 0.86 15.90
C GLU A 164 11.88 1.95 14.93
N VAL A 165 12.36 1.91 13.71
CA VAL A 165 11.99 2.88 12.67
C VAL A 165 10.80 2.39 11.85
N ALA A 166 10.83 1.14 11.40
CA ALA A 166 9.82 0.57 10.51
C ALA A 166 8.60 0.00 11.23
N GLY A 167 8.78 -0.58 12.43
CA GLY A 167 7.72 -1.22 13.22
C GLY A 167 7.47 -2.69 12.87
N GLY A 168 7.78 -3.12 11.65
CA GLY A 168 7.63 -4.46 11.13
C GLY A 168 8.45 -4.69 9.88
N GLY A 169 8.38 -5.89 9.33
CA GLY A 169 9.12 -6.29 8.14
C GLY A 169 8.30 -6.25 6.86
N ILE A 170 8.43 -7.31 6.06
CA ILE A 170 7.87 -7.37 4.71
C ILE A 170 6.33 -7.36 4.70
N LEU A 171 5.67 -7.84 5.75
CA LEU A 171 4.21 -7.77 5.87
C LEU A 171 3.75 -6.31 5.92
N LEU A 172 4.38 -5.49 6.75
CA LEU A 172 4.04 -4.08 6.91
C LEU A 172 4.52 -3.23 5.72
N ASP A 173 5.67 -3.56 5.09
CA ASP A 173 6.21 -2.81 3.94
C ASP A 173 5.45 -3.09 2.65
N GLN A 174 5.27 -4.37 2.27
CA GLN A 174 4.64 -4.79 1.01
C GLN A 174 3.32 -5.54 1.20
N GLY A 175 3.24 -6.43 2.17
CA GLY A 175 2.02 -7.20 2.44
C GLY A 175 0.79 -6.34 2.69
N ILE A 176 0.99 -5.15 3.26
CA ILE A 176 -0.06 -4.16 3.50
C ILE A 176 -0.85 -3.81 2.23
N HIS A 177 -0.21 -3.69 1.08
CA HIS A 177 -0.89 -3.44 -0.19
C HIS A 177 -1.77 -4.60 -0.62
N MET A 178 -1.29 -5.83 -0.42
CA MET A 178 -2.07 -7.02 -0.78
C MET A 178 -3.28 -7.19 0.15
N LEU A 179 -3.12 -6.89 1.44
CA LEU A 179 -4.23 -6.87 2.40
C LEU A 179 -5.27 -5.81 2.01
N ASP A 180 -4.83 -4.65 1.57
CA ASP A 180 -5.71 -3.60 1.06
C ASP A 180 -6.50 -4.06 -0.18
N LEU A 181 -5.86 -4.73 -1.14
CA LEU A 181 -6.53 -5.31 -2.30
C LEU A 181 -7.53 -6.41 -1.91
N PHE A 182 -7.22 -7.23 -0.93
CA PHE A 182 -8.17 -8.22 -0.43
C PHE A 182 -9.42 -7.57 0.16
N HIS A 183 -9.25 -6.49 0.94
CA HIS A 183 -10.39 -5.70 1.44
C HIS A 183 -11.18 -5.03 0.32
N LEU A 184 -10.53 -4.60 -0.76
CA LEU A 184 -11.19 -4.03 -1.93
C LEU A 184 -12.18 -5.02 -2.57
N PHE A 185 -11.83 -6.30 -2.64
CA PHE A 185 -12.64 -7.32 -3.33
C PHE A 185 -13.62 -8.05 -2.40
N LEU A 186 -13.29 -8.21 -1.12
CA LEU A 186 -14.05 -9.09 -0.21
C LEU A 186 -14.60 -8.38 1.03
N GLY A 187 -14.28 -7.10 1.24
CA GLY A 187 -14.64 -6.41 2.47
C GLY A 187 -13.82 -6.87 3.68
N PRO A 188 -14.38 -6.84 4.91
CA PRO A 188 -13.64 -7.16 6.14
C PRO A 188 -13.09 -8.58 6.18
N LEU A 189 -11.90 -8.72 6.78
CA LEU A 189 -11.16 -9.98 6.88
C LEU A 189 -10.80 -10.30 8.33
N GLN A 190 -10.76 -11.58 8.65
CA GLN A 190 -10.34 -12.12 9.94
C GLN A 190 -9.09 -13.00 9.76
N VAL A 191 -8.14 -12.90 10.68
CA VAL A 191 -6.96 -13.77 10.72
C VAL A 191 -7.37 -15.15 11.22
N VAL A 192 -7.06 -16.19 10.44
CA VAL A 192 -7.27 -17.59 10.83
C VAL A 192 -5.97 -18.16 11.40
N ASP A 193 -4.85 -17.99 10.69
CA ASP A 193 -3.51 -18.40 11.16
C ASP A 193 -2.43 -17.58 10.44
N ALA A 194 -1.24 -17.48 11.04
CA ALA A 194 -0.12 -16.77 10.47
C ALA A 194 1.22 -17.34 10.91
N VAL A 195 2.15 -17.43 9.96
CA VAL A 195 3.56 -17.75 10.21
C VAL A 195 4.42 -16.59 9.72
N LEU A 196 5.14 -15.97 10.65
CA LEU A 196 6.11 -14.92 10.37
C LEU A 196 7.52 -15.47 10.62
N ALA A 197 8.43 -15.26 9.70
CA ALA A 197 9.80 -15.73 9.81
C ALA A 197 10.80 -14.64 9.44
N ASP A 198 11.89 -14.56 10.20
CA ASP A 198 13.13 -13.84 9.85
C ASP A 198 14.19 -14.90 9.55
N SER A 199 14.10 -15.50 8.35
CA SER A 199 14.78 -16.76 8.04
C SER A 199 16.09 -16.60 7.28
N PHE A 200 16.25 -15.52 6.56
CA PHE A 200 17.45 -15.28 5.74
C PHE A 200 18.15 -13.97 6.08
N TRP A 201 17.40 -12.89 6.20
CA TRP A 201 17.98 -11.56 6.38
C TRP A 201 18.44 -11.30 7.80
N ASN A 202 17.82 -11.92 8.81
CA ASN A 202 18.14 -11.80 10.22
C ASN A 202 18.24 -10.31 10.67
N CYS A 203 17.16 -9.57 10.38
CA CYS A 203 17.06 -8.14 10.68
C CYS A 203 16.25 -7.85 11.96
N GLY A 204 15.71 -8.90 12.62
CA GLY A 204 14.81 -8.74 13.78
C GLY A 204 13.37 -8.38 13.41
N VAL A 205 13.07 -8.28 12.11
CA VAL A 205 11.73 -8.15 11.53
C VAL A 205 11.51 -9.27 10.51
N GLU A 206 10.26 -9.63 10.24
CA GLU A 206 9.97 -10.75 9.34
C GLU A 206 10.38 -10.45 7.90
N ASP A 207 11.09 -11.39 7.30
CA ASP A 207 11.43 -11.42 5.88
C ASP A 207 10.46 -12.29 5.07
N ASN A 208 9.62 -13.07 5.75
CA ASN A 208 8.54 -13.87 5.21
C ASN A 208 7.30 -13.81 6.09
N ALA A 209 6.14 -13.66 5.47
CA ALA A 209 4.84 -13.70 6.12
C ALA A 209 3.88 -14.57 5.31
N PHE A 210 3.40 -15.65 5.91
CA PHE A 210 2.35 -16.51 5.40
C PHE A 210 1.11 -16.30 6.24
N VAL A 211 0.02 -15.85 5.65
CA VAL A 211 -1.19 -15.48 6.37
C VAL A 211 -2.40 -16.15 5.74
N LEU A 212 -3.16 -16.88 6.55
CA LEU A 212 -4.46 -17.41 6.17
C LEU A 212 -5.54 -16.51 6.78
N LEU A 213 -6.43 -16.02 5.93
CA LEU A 213 -7.52 -15.13 6.32
C LEU A 213 -8.86 -15.72 5.88
N ARG A 214 -9.92 -15.18 6.46
CA ARG A 214 -11.32 -15.47 6.09
C ARG A 214 -12.09 -14.16 5.95
N ALA A 215 -12.80 -13.99 4.83
CA ALA A 215 -13.73 -12.89 4.67
C ALA A 215 -14.99 -13.11 5.53
N GLU A 216 -15.74 -12.03 5.83
CA GLU A 216 -17.04 -12.15 6.54
C GLU A 216 -18.02 -13.08 5.81
N SER A 217 -17.95 -13.14 4.49
CA SER A 217 -18.71 -14.09 3.66
C SER A 217 -18.30 -15.55 3.82
N GLY A 218 -17.26 -15.84 4.62
CA GLY A 218 -16.70 -17.18 4.82
C GLY A 218 -15.61 -17.59 3.80
N LEU A 219 -15.35 -16.80 2.79
CA LEU A 219 -14.39 -17.12 1.72
C LEU A 219 -12.94 -17.14 2.23
N PRO A 220 -12.14 -18.15 1.81
CA PRO A 220 -10.73 -18.23 2.20
C PRO A 220 -9.86 -17.26 1.39
N VAL A 221 -8.87 -16.68 2.08
CA VAL A 221 -7.89 -15.76 1.50
C VAL A 221 -6.50 -16.14 1.99
N PHE A 222 -5.51 -16.14 1.09
CA PHE A 222 -4.14 -16.47 1.42
C PHE A 222 -3.17 -15.38 0.96
N LEU A 223 -2.28 -14.97 1.85
CA LEU A 223 -1.18 -14.04 1.59
C LEU A 223 0.17 -14.72 1.79
N HIS A 224 1.08 -14.57 0.81
CA HIS A 224 2.50 -14.74 1.00
C HIS A 224 3.22 -13.42 0.67
N SER A 225 3.77 -12.76 1.68
CA SER A 225 4.64 -11.60 1.50
C SER A 225 6.07 -11.96 1.86
N SER A 226 7.06 -11.62 1.00
CA SER A 226 8.42 -12.12 1.17
C SER A 226 9.49 -11.18 0.63
N ALA A 227 10.61 -11.08 1.37
CA ALA A 227 11.85 -10.45 0.94
C ALA A 227 12.90 -11.48 0.48
N THR A 228 12.50 -12.74 0.30
CA THR A 228 13.32 -13.85 -0.18
C THR A 228 12.80 -14.46 -1.49
N LEU A 229 11.90 -13.75 -2.18
CA LEU A 229 11.55 -14.08 -3.55
C LEU A 229 12.64 -13.56 -4.48
N TRP A 230 13.58 -14.42 -4.89
CA TRP A 230 14.74 -14.04 -5.71
C TRP A 230 14.37 -13.39 -7.05
N LYS A 231 13.14 -13.57 -7.50
CA LYS A 231 12.49 -12.80 -8.55
C LYS A 231 11.41 -11.92 -7.89
N HIS A 232 11.47 -10.60 -8.10
CA HIS A 232 10.41 -9.70 -7.65
C HIS A 232 9.07 -10.16 -8.22
N THR A 233 8.10 -10.37 -7.36
CA THR A 233 6.83 -10.99 -7.73
C THR A 233 5.68 -10.17 -7.18
N PHE A 234 4.74 -9.84 -8.06
CA PHE A 234 3.38 -9.44 -7.70
C PHE A 234 2.43 -10.39 -8.42
N ARG A 235 1.57 -11.06 -7.67
CA ARG A 235 0.57 -11.98 -8.18
C ARG A 235 -0.66 -11.93 -7.32
N LEU A 236 -1.80 -11.53 -7.91
CA LEU A 236 -3.12 -11.55 -7.29
C LEU A 236 -4.00 -12.48 -8.11
N GLU A 237 -4.39 -13.61 -7.54
CA GLU A 237 -5.25 -14.62 -8.14
C GLU A 237 -6.61 -14.59 -7.48
N ILE A 238 -7.67 -14.45 -8.28
CA ILE A 238 -9.06 -14.43 -7.85
C ILE A 238 -9.77 -15.61 -8.53
N GLY A 239 -10.06 -16.65 -7.77
CA GLY A 239 -10.85 -17.79 -8.22
C GLY A 239 -12.33 -17.45 -8.15
N CYS A 240 -13.04 -17.66 -9.25
CA CYS A 240 -14.45 -17.33 -9.42
C CYS A 240 -15.26 -18.56 -9.81
N ARG A 241 -16.60 -18.48 -9.72
CA ARG A 241 -17.50 -19.57 -10.14
C ARG A 241 -17.37 -19.92 -11.61
N ASP A 242 -17.16 -18.92 -12.46
CA ASP A 242 -17.16 -19.10 -13.91
C ASP A 242 -15.77 -18.93 -14.53
N GLY A 243 -14.71 -18.95 -13.69
CA GLY A 243 -13.33 -18.88 -14.15
C GLY A 243 -12.37 -18.33 -13.11
N TYR A 244 -11.33 -17.64 -13.57
CA TYR A 244 -10.36 -16.99 -12.70
C TYR A 244 -9.80 -15.72 -13.34
N LEU A 245 -9.33 -14.84 -12.49
CA LEU A 245 -8.56 -13.65 -12.86
C LEU A 245 -7.18 -13.74 -12.20
N LEU A 246 -6.14 -13.41 -12.97
CA LEU A 246 -4.79 -13.35 -12.45
C LEU A 246 -4.12 -12.05 -12.87
N ALA A 247 -4.03 -11.09 -11.94
CA ALA A 247 -3.18 -9.93 -12.10
C ALA A 247 -1.74 -10.29 -11.72
N SER A 248 -0.79 -10.11 -12.63
CA SER A 248 0.62 -10.43 -12.41
C SER A 248 1.55 -9.41 -13.02
N GLY A 249 2.75 -9.29 -12.44
CA GLY A 249 3.62 -8.16 -12.71
C GLY A 249 3.06 -6.88 -12.08
N LEU A 250 3.88 -5.86 -12.00
CA LEU A 250 3.47 -4.56 -11.47
C LEU A 250 4.31 -3.49 -12.15
N LEU A 251 3.65 -2.53 -12.77
CA LEU A 251 4.32 -1.37 -13.33
C LEU A 251 5.01 -0.61 -12.20
N SER A 252 6.30 -0.45 -12.32
CA SER A 252 7.13 0.28 -11.36
C SER A 252 8.24 1.00 -12.10
N LYS A 253 8.80 2.06 -11.51
CA LYS A 253 9.91 2.81 -12.14
C LYS A 253 11.13 1.94 -12.43
N THR A 254 11.34 0.87 -11.68
CA THR A 254 12.48 -0.04 -11.86
C THR A 254 12.22 -1.15 -12.86
N GLY A 255 10.96 -1.40 -13.24
CA GLY A 255 10.56 -2.53 -14.07
C GLY A 255 10.81 -3.91 -13.46
N SER A 256 11.22 -3.98 -12.17
CA SER A 256 11.70 -5.20 -11.53
C SER A 256 10.64 -6.28 -11.32
N TYR A 257 9.35 -5.89 -11.30
CA TYR A 257 8.22 -6.83 -11.18
C TYR A 257 7.73 -7.37 -12.53
N GLY A 258 8.37 -6.97 -13.64
CA GLY A 258 7.96 -7.31 -14.99
C GLY A 258 6.78 -6.49 -15.50
N ARG A 259 6.32 -6.84 -16.70
CA ARG A 259 5.18 -6.19 -17.34
C ARG A 259 3.90 -6.54 -16.59
N GLU A 260 3.08 -5.55 -16.35
CA GLU A 260 1.78 -5.74 -15.70
C GLU A 260 0.79 -6.33 -16.70
N GLN A 261 0.05 -7.35 -16.26
CA GLN A 261 -0.95 -8.03 -17.08
C GLN A 261 -2.10 -8.56 -16.23
N LEU A 262 -3.26 -8.71 -16.88
CA LEU A 262 -4.41 -9.45 -16.38
C LEU A 262 -4.67 -10.64 -17.28
N VAL A 263 -4.64 -11.85 -16.72
CA VAL A 263 -5.06 -13.07 -17.38
C VAL A 263 -6.50 -13.37 -16.96
N ILE A 264 -7.34 -13.68 -17.93
CA ILE A 264 -8.75 -14.03 -17.76
C ILE A 264 -8.94 -15.43 -18.31
N GLY A 265 -9.20 -16.38 -17.44
CA GLY A 265 -9.54 -17.77 -17.82
C GLY A 265 -11.00 -18.05 -17.47
N LYS A 266 -11.78 -18.56 -18.43
CA LYS A 266 -13.14 -19.02 -18.15
C LYS A 266 -13.17 -20.52 -18.02
N ARG A 267 -13.93 -21.06 -17.05
CA ARG A 267 -14.12 -22.50 -16.94
C ARG A 267 -14.77 -23.05 -18.21
N GLN A 268 -14.38 -24.26 -18.59
CA GLN A 268 -14.90 -24.96 -19.75
C GLN A 268 -15.45 -26.30 -19.28
N PHE A 269 -16.80 -26.43 -19.23
CA PHE A 269 -17.52 -27.65 -18.87
C PHE A 269 -18.45 -28.12 -19.99
N GLU A 270 -18.37 -27.48 -21.15
CA GLU A 270 -19.27 -27.73 -22.29
C GLU A 270 -19.11 -29.13 -22.88
N ASP A 271 -17.95 -29.75 -22.63
CA ASP A 271 -17.66 -31.14 -22.97
C ASP A 271 -16.95 -31.82 -21.81
N GLU A 272 -17.68 -32.60 -20.99
CA GLU A 272 -17.10 -33.30 -19.84
C GLU A 272 -15.95 -34.25 -20.23
N ALA A 273 -15.97 -34.79 -21.45
CA ALA A 273 -14.92 -35.66 -21.98
C ALA A 273 -13.65 -34.84 -22.34
N MET A 274 -13.77 -33.55 -22.55
CA MET A 274 -12.72 -32.64 -22.98
C MET A 274 -12.35 -31.59 -21.92
N ALA A 275 -12.90 -31.67 -20.71
CA ALA A 275 -12.57 -30.74 -19.61
C ALA A 275 -11.14 -31.01 -19.08
N LEU A 276 -10.14 -30.73 -19.91
CA LEU A 276 -8.72 -31.02 -19.66
C LEU A 276 -8.06 -30.06 -18.67
N GLY A 277 -8.83 -29.17 -18.02
CA GLY A 277 -8.29 -28.17 -17.08
C GLY A 277 -7.34 -27.15 -17.74
N ASN A 278 -7.44 -26.96 -19.05
CA ASN A 278 -6.64 -26.03 -19.82
C ASN A 278 -7.55 -25.05 -20.60
N PRO A 279 -8.20 -24.11 -19.92
CA PRO A 279 -9.13 -23.18 -20.55
C PRO A 279 -8.39 -22.22 -21.48
N ARG A 280 -9.12 -21.71 -22.47
CA ARG A 280 -8.63 -20.59 -23.27
C ARG A 280 -8.48 -19.37 -22.39
N GLU A 281 -7.28 -18.76 -22.41
CA GLU A 281 -6.98 -17.54 -21.66
C GLU A 281 -6.99 -16.32 -22.59
N GLU A 282 -7.49 -15.20 -22.07
CA GLU A 282 -7.30 -13.88 -22.62
C GLU A 282 -6.27 -13.14 -21.75
N ILE A 283 -5.25 -12.51 -22.37
CA ILE A 283 -4.20 -11.79 -21.66
C ILE A 283 -4.22 -10.33 -22.07
N ILE A 284 -4.47 -9.45 -21.12
CA ILE A 284 -4.42 -8.00 -21.30
C ILE A 284 -3.12 -7.49 -20.70
N HIS A 285 -2.32 -6.80 -21.50
CA HIS A 285 -1.08 -6.16 -21.05
C HIS A 285 -1.28 -4.68 -20.82
N PHE A 286 -0.59 -4.14 -19.80
CA PHE A 286 -0.61 -2.73 -19.46
C PHE A 286 0.81 -2.17 -19.48
N ASP A 287 0.98 -0.94 -20.01
CA ASP A 287 2.28 -0.33 -20.25
C ASP A 287 2.45 1.02 -19.54
N ARG A 288 1.40 1.53 -18.87
CA ARG A 288 1.44 2.83 -18.17
C ARG A 288 0.95 2.70 -16.75
N ASP A 289 1.78 3.16 -15.81
CA ASP A 289 1.38 3.33 -14.41
C ASP A 289 0.90 4.78 -14.21
N GLU A 290 -0.39 4.92 -14.06
CA GLU A 290 -1.05 6.19 -13.73
C GLU A 290 -1.54 6.20 -12.26
N SER A 291 -1.18 5.19 -11.47
CA SER A 291 -1.72 5.03 -10.12
C SER A 291 -1.36 6.21 -9.22
N TRP A 292 -0.14 6.71 -9.32
CA TRP A 292 0.33 7.86 -8.56
C TRP A 292 -0.39 9.16 -8.91
N ASP A 293 -0.60 9.39 -10.22
CA ASP A 293 -1.30 10.58 -10.73
C ASP A 293 -2.78 10.54 -10.33
N LYS A 294 -3.44 9.39 -10.47
CA LYS A 294 -4.84 9.19 -10.10
C LYS A 294 -5.07 9.39 -8.60
N GLU A 295 -4.17 8.86 -7.76
CA GLU A 295 -4.28 8.98 -6.31
C GLU A 295 -4.11 10.44 -5.84
N VAL A 296 -3.12 11.15 -6.39
CA VAL A 296 -2.93 12.58 -6.11
C VAL A 296 -4.11 13.40 -6.63
N HIS A 297 -4.58 13.11 -7.85
CA HIS A 297 -5.72 13.80 -8.44
C HIS A 297 -6.97 13.65 -7.58
N GLU A 298 -7.31 12.42 -7.15
CA GLU A 298 -8.47 12.17 -6.29
C GLU A 298 -8.38 12.94 -4.97
N PHE A 299 -7.21 12.90 -4.31
CA PHE A 299 -7.03 13.63 -3.07
C PHE A 299 -7.22 15.14 -3.26
N LEU A 300 -6.55 15.75 -4.24
CA LEU A 300 -6.64 17.19 -4.48
C LEU A 300 -8.04 17.62 -4.94
N SER A 301 -8.73 16.79 -5.73
CA SER A 301 -10.11 17.03 -6.14
C SER A 301 -11.06 16.96 -4.94
N ALA A 302 -10.90 15.95 -4.08
CA ALA A 302 -11.69 15.84 -2.86
C ALA A 302 -11.52 17.08 -1.95
N VAL A 303 -10.27 17.58 -1.84
CA VAL A 303 -9.99 18.83 -1.10
C VAL A 303 -10.65 20.03 -1.75
N GLN A 304 -10.57 20.18 -3.07
CA GLN A 304 -11.14 21.31 -3.80
C GLN A 304 -12.66 21.34 -3.77
N GLU A 305 -13.27 20.16 -3.87
CA GLU A 305 -14.72 19.97 -3.90
C GLU A 305 -15.35 19.82 -2.51
N GLU A 306 -14.54 19.91 -1.45
CA GLU A 306 -14.94 19.75 -0.05
C GLU A 306 -15.72 18.46 0.21
N ARG A 307 -15.34 17.36 -0.45
CA ARG A 307 -15.96 16.04 -0.33
C ARG A 307 -15.03 15.04 0.35
N GLN A 308 -15.59 13.94 0.79
CA GLN A 308 -14.80 12.80 1.24
C GLN A 308 -14.12 12.09 0.06
N PRO A 309 -12.89 11.57 0.26
CA PRO A 309 -12.19 10.78 -0.75
C PRO A 309 -12.92 9.46 -1.03
N THR A 310 -12.80 8.97 -2.27
CA THR A 310 -13.45 7.72 -2.71
C THR A 310 -12.62 6.47 -2.40
N HIS A 311 -11.34 6.63 -2.08
CA HIS A 311 -10.43 5.55 -1.71
C HIS A 311 -9.29 6.06 -0.83
N GLY A 312 -8.55 5.15 -0.20
CA GLY A 312 -7.53 5.49 0.79
C GLY A 312 -8.13 6.08 2.07
N THR A 313 -9.38 5.77 2.37
CA THR A 313 -10.13 6.34 3.49
C THR A 313 -9.60 5.84 4.84
N LEU A 314 -9.94 6.57 5.89
CA LEU A 314 -9.60 6.17 7.27
C LEU A 314 -10.12 4.78 7.62
N GLU A 315 -11.33 4.43 7.17
CA GLU A 315 -11.94 3.12 7.43
C GLU A 315 -11.21 1.99 6.68
N GLU A 316 -10.80 2.21 5.45
CA GLU A 316 -10.00 1.24 4.68
C GLU A 316 -8.64 0.99 5.32
N ALA A 317 -7.94 2.05 5.73
CA ALA A 317 -6.68 1.93 6.46
C ALA A 317 -6.86 1.23 7.82
N ARG A 318 -7.97 1.50 8.51
CA ARG A 318 -8.33 0.85 9.77
C ARG A 318 -8.43 -0.67 9.61
N ARG A 319 -9.15 -1.15 8.61
CA ARG A 319 -9.31 -2.59 8.32
C ARG A 319 -7.98 -3.26 8.07
N VAL A 320 -7.15 -2.64 7.25
CA VAL A 320 -5.81 -3.16 6.94
C VAL A 320 -4.92 -3.23 8.19
N MET A 321 -4.87 -2.14 8.97
CA MET A 321 -4.04 -2.09 10.18
C MET A 321 -4.57 -3.00 11.31
N GLN A 322 -5.87 -3.27 11.37
CA GLN A 322 -6.44 -4.28 12.26
C GLN A 322 -5.92 -5.68 11.92
N VAL A 323 -5.97 -6.07 10.65
CA VAL A 323 -5.45 -7.36 10.21
C VAL A 323 -3.97 -7.49 10.51
N ILE A 324 -3.15 -6.46 10.22
CA ILE A 324 -1.72 -6.46 10.54
C ILE A 324 -1.47 -6.63 12.04
N ARG A 325 -2.19 -5.89 12.89
CA ARG A 325 -2.14 -6.04 14.36
C ARG A 325 -2.44 -7.48 14.77
N ASP A 326 -3.49 -8.05 14.21
CA ASP A 326 -3.97 -9.38 14.59
C ASP A 326 -3.02 -10.48 14.10
N VAL A 327 -2.39 -10.32 12.93
CA VAL A 327 -1.31 -11.19 12.45
C VAL A 327 -0.11 -11.14 13.42
N TYR A 328 0.35 -9.95 13.81
CA TYR A 328 1.49 -9.84 14.75
C TYR A 328 1.15 -10.39 16.14
N ARG A 329 -0.11 -10.35 16.57
CA ARG A 329 -0.57 -10.95 17.83
C ARG A 329 -0.71 -12.47 17.75
N ALA A 330 -1.18 -13.00 16.62
CA ALA A 330 -1.34 -14.44 16.39
C ALA A 330 0.00 -15.15 16.13
N ARG A 331 1.10 -14.40 15.93
CA ARG A 331 2.44 -14.92 15.65
C ARG A 331 2.81 -16.02 16.62
N ARG A 332 3.04 -17.22 16.08
CA ARG A 332 3.69 -18.30 16.83
C ARG A 332 5.19 -17.99 16.89
N PRO A 333 5.82 -18.04 18.08
CA PRO A 333 7.26 -17.86 18.20
C PRO A 333 7.99 -18.91 17.35
N SER A 334 9.05 -18.53 16.67
CA SER A 334 9.89 -19.46 15.92
C SER A 334 10.54 -20.50 16.85
N ALA A 335 10.98 -21.63 16.31
CA ALA A 335 11.66 -22.66 17.09
C ALA A 335 12.92 -22.09 17.80
N ALA A 336 13.61 -21.13 17.20
CA ALA A 336 14.77 -20.46 17.81
C ALA A 336 14.36 -19.55 18.99
N GLU A 337 13.25 -18.85 18.90
CA GLU A 337 12.70 -18.04 20.00
C GLU A 337 12.12 -18.90 21.13
N GLN A 338 11.67 -20.12 20.83
CA GLN A 338 11.21 -21.09 21.82
C GLN A 338 12.37 -21.74 22.58
N ALA A 339 13.51 -21.95 21.93
CA ALA A 339 14.71 -22.54 22.52
C ALA A 339 15.49 -21.57 23.44
N SER A 340 15.22 -20.26 23.33
CA SER A 340 15.87 -19.21 24.14
C SER A 340 15.05 -18.77 25.38
N ARG A 341 13.90 -19.38 25.60
CA ARG A 341 13.05 -19.22 26.82
C ARG A 341 13.19 -20.41 27.75
#